data_cd8e9c68e8a409fce61e0d7a85933fe7
#
_entry.id   cd8e9c68e8a409fce61e0d7a85933fe7
#
_cell.length_a   1.000
_cell.length_b   1.000
_cell.length_c   1.000
_cell.angle_alpha   90.00
_cell.angle_beta   90.00
_cell.angle_gamma   90.00
#
_symmetry.space_group_name_H-M   'P 1'
#
loop_
_entity.id
_entity.type
_entity.pdbx_description
1 polymer ?
#
loop_
_entity_poly.entity_id
_entity_poly.type
_entity_poly.pdbx_seq_one_letter_code
_entity_poly.pdbx_strand_id
1 'polypeptide(L)'
;MEITSQTFIGLEEKLDFQQQIAIRAALGSTRMGLLPGAILSCSGIFVKNTFEIERLQCMALLPSGKVIDADEPVVVAIPMLFGDSYYLTIGVGDGRTEFEKDGVPYIRPHYEYAIHTQDEVEASDVMPLMHFLVKDGVFSIDSDYIAPCLLMSGDERFSKYVERFVGQLETITSHQNLEDGDGKRSLLHYLFILKSYSLKNSVQDFVAMLQEIAQAINYYIITPNTEQYQIMTEPKQSDIVQWLKWFDDYLSGAVVVLDKVVLEDNTIDYDALLRQAKAELYAQLHEELIVRLLNETKEELVKLVREELQNSLAEQMQTLVEHINNILRPSLEEHIQKEMKASMTEMEKDLQKILYERLYEMLFEHLFNALYIPEPESEKFVPLI
;
A
#
# COMPACT_ATOMS: atom_id res chain seq x y z
N MET A 1 16.48 -18.29 -29.24
CA MET A 1 15.56 -17.20 -28.86
C MET A 1 16.44 -16.05 -28.39
N GLU A 2 16.53 -14.98 -29.18
CA GLU A 2 17.27 -13.81 -28.74
C GLU A 2 16.50 -13.17 -27.57
N ILE A 3 17.13 -13.07 -26.42
CA ILE A 3 16.60 -12.33 -25.26
C ILE A 3 16.78 -10.87 -25.64
N THR A 4 15.71 -10.25 -26.09
CA THR A 4 15.69 -8.82 -26.43
C THR A 4 15.27 -8.00 -25.21
N SER A 5 15.56 -6.70 -25.21
CA SER A 5 15.05 -5.77 -24.20
C SER A 5 13.52 -5.84 -24.07
N GLN A 6 12.79 -6.09 -25.17
CA GLN A 6 11.33 -6.30 -25.14
C GLN A 6 10.91 -7.54 -24.36
N THR A 7 11.72 -8.62 -24.36
CA THR A 7 11.43 -9.82 -23.55
C THR A 7 11.53 -9.53 -22.07
N PHE A 8 12.51 -8.71 -21.65
CA PHE A 8 12.64 -8.29 -20.25
C PHE A 8 11.50 -7.34 -19.84
N ILE A 9 11.15 -6.38 -20.70
CA ILE A 9 10.03 -5.48 -20.45
C ILE A 9 8.73 -6.26 -20.27
N GLY A 10 8.42 -7.21 -21.16
CA GLY A 10 7.20 -8.03 -21.03
C GLY A 10 7.21 -8.96 -19.81
N LEU A 11 8.38 -9.42 -19.34
CA LEU A 11 8.48 -10.17 -18.09
C LEU A 11 8.23 -9.28 -16.88
N GLU A 12 8.81 -8.10 -16.86
CA GLU A 12 8.64 -7.11 -15.80
C GLU A 12 7.17 -6.67 -15.69
N GLU A 13 6.51 -6.33 -16.81
CA GLU A 13 5.08 -5.99 -16.84
C GLU A 13 4.20 -7.13 -16.28
N LYS A 14 4.54 -8.38 -16.60
CA LYS A 14 3.83 -9.54 -16.08
C LYS A 14 4.04 -9.71 -14.56
N LEU A 15 5.25 -9.48 -14.07
CA LEU A 15 5.57 -9.54 -12.63
C LEU A 15 4.86 -8.41 -11.90
N ASP A 16 4.89 -7.20 -12.43
CA ASP A 16 4.18 -6.05 -11.87
C ASP A 16 2.67 -6.30 -11.78
N PHE A 17 2.08 -6.85 -12.85
CA PHE A 17 0.66 -7.21 -12.85
C PHE A 17 0.32 -8.28 -11.80
N GLN A 18 1.16 -9.32 -11.67
CA GLN A 18 0.97 -10.35 -10.64
C GLN A 18 1.11 -9.77 -9.23
N GLN A 19 2.08 -8.89 -9.03
CA GLN A 19 2.27 -8.19 -7.77
C GLN A 19 1.08 -7.30 -7.42
N GLN A 20 0.53 -6.55 -8.37
CA GLN A 20 -0.66 -5.73 -8.19
C GLN A 20 -1.88 -6.57 -7.78
N ILE A 21 -2.07 -7.74 -8.42
CA ILE A 21 -3.15 -8.67 -8.04
C ILE A 21 -2.95 -9.16 -6.60
N ALA A 22 -1.74 -9.56 -6.23
CA ALA A 22 -1.44 -10.04 -4.88
C ALA A 22 -1.66 -8.95 -3.83
N ILE A 23 -1.23 -7.72 -4.10
CA ILE A 23 -1.44 -6.57 -3.23
C ILE A 23 -2.94 -6.27 -3.07
N ARG A 24 -3.69 -6.24 -4.17
CA ARG A 24 -5.15 -6.03 -4.13
C ARG A 24 -5.87 -7.13 -3.37
N ALA A 25 -5.46 -8.37 -3.53
CA ALA A 25 -6.03 -9.50 -2.79
C ALA A 25 -5.75 -9.41 -1.29
N ALA A 26 -4.56 -8.95 -0.91
CA ALA A 26 -4.14 -8.82 0.49
C ALA A 26 -4.70 -7.58 1.20
N LEU A 27 -4.75 -6.43 0.51
CA LEU A 27 -5.08 -5.14 1.10
C LEU A 27 -6.47 -4.61 0.73
N GLY A 28 -7.11 -5.17 -0.29
CA GLY A 28 -8.34 -4.65 -0.89
C GLY A 28 -8.06 -3.62 -2.00
N SER A 29 -9.08 -3.36 -2.82
CA SER A 29 -8.94 -2.60 -4.08
C SER A 29 -8.80 -1.08 -3.94
N THR A 30 -8.98 -0.53 -2.74
CA THR A 30 -9.07 0.93 -2.52
C THR A 30 -7.99 1.47 -1.60
N ARG A 31 -7.03 0.66 -1.19
CA ARG A 31 -6.00 1.10 -0.26
C ARG A 31 -4.85 1.77 -0.99
N MET A 32 -4.62 3.03 -0.66
CA MET A 32 -3.44 3.78 -1.05
C MET A 32 -2.72 4.31 0.17
N GLY A 33 -1.44 4.58 0.07
CA GLY A 33 -0.71 5.25 1.13
C GLY A 33 0.77 4.89 1.16
N LEU A 34 1.48 5.57 2.04
CA LEU A 34 2.89 5.31 2.31
C LEU A 34 3.10 3.87 2.79
N LEU A 35 4.10 3.22 2.24
CA LEU A 35 4.49 1.86 2.63
C LEU A 35 5.09 1.85 4.06
N PRO A 36 5.01 0.72 4.77
CA PRO A 36 5.61 0.57 6.09
C PRO A 36 7.11 0.90 6.09
N GLY A 37 7.52 1.83 6.97
CA GLY A 37 8.90 2.28 7.05
C GLY A 37 9.33 3.30 5.98
N ALA A 38 8.43 3.67 5.08
CA ALA A 38 8.67 4.76 4.14
C ALA A 38 8.69 6.11 4.86
N ILE A 39 9.57 6.99 4.39
CA ILE A 39 9.63 8.38 4.84
C ILE A 39 9.11 9.24 3.69
N LEU A 40 8.08 10.03 3.96
CA LEU A 40 7.68 11.10 3.04
C LEU A 40 8.52 12.34 3.35
N SER A 41 9.44 12.68 2.45
CA SER A 41 10.12 13.96 2.46
C SER A 41 9.61 14.78 1.28
N CYS A 42 8.76 15.75 1.57
CA CYS A 42 8.09 16.55 0.57
C CYS A 42 7.98 17.98 1.10
N SER A 43 9.10 18.73 1.06
CA SER A 43 9.11 20.14 1.39
C SER A 43 9.38 20.95 0.13
N GLY A 44 8.59 21.97 -0.12
CA GLY A 44 8.71 22.77 -1.32
C GLY A 44 8.34 24.21 -1.09
N ILE A 45 8.57 25.02 -2.11
CA ILE A 45 8.31 26.46 -2.11
C ILE A 45 7.50 26.85 -3.35
N PHE A 46 6.68 27.86 -3.22
CA PHE A 46 5.99 28.48 -4.35
C PHE A 46 6.92 29.48 -5.06
N VAL A 47 7.15 29.24 -6.34
CA VAL A 47 7.99 30.13 -7.18
C VAL A 47 7.15 30.58 -8.38
N LYS A 48 6.64 31.80 -8.33
CA LYS A 48 5.72 32.35 -9.36
C LYS A 48 4.50 31.44 -9.57
N ASN A 49 4.44 30.75 -10.73
CA ASN A 49 3.33 29.86 -11.10
C ASN A 49 3.72 28.38 -11.00
N THR A 50 4.76 28.06 -10.23
CA THR A 50 5.20 26.68 -10.01
C THR A 50 5.33 26.41 -8.51
N PHE A 51 5.16 25.14 -8.14
CA PHE A 51 5.57 24.63 -6.85
C PHE A 51 6.79 23.74 -7.06
N GLU A 52 7.87 24.04 -6.35
CA GLU A 52 9.17 23.41 -6.53
C GLU A 52 9.57 22.67 -5.27
N ILE A 53 9.94 21.41 -5.42
CA ILE A 53 10.47 20.53 -4.37
C ILE A 53 11.90 20.17 -4.77
N GLU A 54 12.87 20.50 -3.95
CA GLU A 54 14.27 20.19 -4.21
C GLU A 54 14.52 18.70 -4.26
N ARG A 55 13.90 17.95 -3.36
CA ARG A 55 13.96 16.51 -3.32
C ARG A 55 12.68 15.93 -2.74
N LEU A 56 11.95 15.20 -3.54
CA LEU A 56 10.84 14.38 -3.11
C LEU A 56 11.35 12.96 -2.83
N GLN A 57 11.11 12.46 -1.62
CA GLN A 57 11.28 11.05 -1.31
C GLN A 57 9.93 10.47 -0.90
N CYS A 58 9.47 9.46 -1.63
CA CYS A 58 8.18 8.83 -1.39
C CYS A 58 8.21 7.38 -1.83
N MET A 59 7.87 6.48 -0.92
CA MET A 59 7.58 5.09 -1.26
C MET A 59 6.14 4.78 -0.87
N ALA A 60 5.29 4.53 -1.86
CA ALA A 60 3.85 4.47 -1.66
C ALA A 60 3.17 3.44 -2.55
N LEU A 61 1.95 3.09 -2.17
CA LEU A 61 1.03 2.27 -2.93
C LEU A 61 -0.09 3.13 -3.50
N LEU A 62 -0.38 2.99 -4.80
CA LEU A 62 -1.53 3.61 -5.46
C LEU A 62 -2.79 2.75 -5.32
N PRO A 63 -3.99 3.33 -5.54
CA PRO A 63 -5.26 2.58 -5.57
C PRO A 63 -5.26 1.40 -6.55
N SER A 64 -4.54 1.51 -7.66
CA SER A 64 -4.35 0.44 -8.64
C SER A 64 -3.51 -0.74 -8.13
N GLY A 65 -2.80 -0.58 -7.00
CA GLY A 65 -1.82 -1.54 -6.51
C GLY A 65 -0.42 -1.36 -7.13
N LYS A 66 -0.21 -0.30 -7.91
CA LYS A 66 1.13 0.08 -8.36
C LYS A 66 1.95 0.66 -7.22
N VAL A 67 3.23 0.35 -7.17
CA VAL A 67 4.16 0.88 -6.18
C VAL A 67 4.91 2.05 -6.78
N ILE A 68 5.00 3.13 -6.01
CA ILE A 68 5.83 4.29 -6.29
C ILE A 68 7.10 4.19 -5.42
N ASP A 69 8.25 4.45 -6.02
CA ASP A 69 9.54 4.64 -5.35
C ASP A 69 10.22 5.86 -6.00
N ALA A 70 9.86 7.04 -5.49
CA ALA A 70 10.34 8.31 -6.01
C ALA A 70 11.43 8.90 -5.12
N ASP A 71 12.53 9.32 -5.73
CA ASP A 71 13.61 10.10 -5.12
C ASP A 71 14.16 11.05 -6.18
N GLU A 72 13.51 12.21 -6.32
CA GLU A 72 13.81 13.17 -7.38
C GLU A 72 13.35 14.59 -7.05
N PRO A 73 13.93 15.62 -7.71
CA PRO A 73 13.39 16.96 -7.67
C PRO A 73 12.08 17.03 -8.48
N VAL A 74 11.15 17.86 -8.02
CA VAL A 74 9.83 18.00 -8.65
C VAL A 74 9.50 19.46 -8.88
N VAL A 75 9.02 19.79 -10.08
CA VAL A 75 8.49 21.10 -10.43
C VAL A 75 7.10 20.91 -11.03
N VAL A 76 6.09 21.47 -10.38
CA VAL A 76 4.70 21.36 -10.82
C VAL A 76 4.16 22.73 -11.15
N ALA A 77 3.56 22.86 -12.34
CA ALA A 77 2.85 24.08 -12.71
C ALA A 77 1.57 24.20 -11.89
N ILE A 78 1.30 25.39 -11.38
CA ILE A 78 0.05 25.71 -10.70
C ILE A 78 -0.98 26.08 -11.77
N PRO A 79 -2.04 25.27 -11.95
CA PRO A 79 -3.09 25.58 -12.91
C PRO A 79 -3.90 26.81 -12.46
N MET A 80 -4.71 27.38 -13.37
CA MET A 80 -5.73 28.35 -12.96
C MET A 80 -6.78 27.65 -12.11
N LEU A 81 -6.88 28.04 -10.85
CA LEU A 81 -7.67 27.35 -9.86
C LEU A 81 -8.93 28.16 -9.49
N PHE A 82 -10.04 27.48 -9.28
CA PHE A 82 -11.34 28.06 -8.94
C PHE A 82 -11.90 27.55 -7.61
N GLY A 83 -11.05 27.03 -6.72
CA GLY A 83 -11.43 26.45 -5.42
C GLY A 83 -10.50 26.88 -4.29
N ASP A 84 -10.84 26.46 -3.10
CA ASP A 84 -10.14 26.85 -1.86
C ASP A 84 -9.14 25.79 -1.37
N SER A 85 -9.11 24.61 -2.00
CA SER A 85 -8.38 23.43 -1.52
C SER A 85 -7.91 22.55 -2.68
N TYR A 86 -6.65 22.15 -2.65
CA TYR A 86 -6.01 21.33 -3.69
C TYR A 86 -4.97 20.40 -3.09
N TYR A 87 -4.63 19.36 -3.84
CA TYR A 87 -3.63 18.37 -3.45
C TYR A 87 -2.52 18.29 -4.49
N LEU A 88 -1.27 18.32 -4.04
CA LEU A 88 -0.17 17.82 -4.84
C LEU A 88 -0.23 16.32 -4.85
N THR A 89 -0.26 15.73 -6.03
CA THR A 89 -0.38 14.29 -6.20
C THR A 89 0.77 13.72 -6.99
N ILE A 90 1.02 12.42 -6.80
CA ILE A 90 1.92 11.61 -7.60
C ILE A 90 1.15 10.43 -8.18
N GLY A 91 1.37 10.15 -9.46
CA GLY A 91 0.83 9.00 -10.17
C GLY A 91 1.89 8.34 -11.04
N VAL A 92 1.53 7.23 -11.66
CA VAL A 92 2.35 6.54 -12.66
C VAL A 92 1.79 6.88 -14.03
N GLY A 93 2.54 7.68 -14.79
CA GLY A 93 2.23 8.06 -16.15
C GLY A 93 2.61 7.00 -17.18
N ASP A 94 2.39 7.32 -18.44
CA ASP A 94 2.79 6.49 -19.54
C ASP A 94 4.30 6.60 -19.79
N GLY A 95 4.94 5.45 -20.02
CA GLY A 95 6.35 5.39 -20.35
C GLY A 95 7.28 5.11 -19.19
N ARG A 96 8.56 5.27 -19.44
CA ARG A 96 9.65 4.96 -18.50
C ARG A 96 10.68 6.09 -18.54
N THR A 97 11.29 6.33 -17.39
CA THR A 97 12.35 7.32 -17.22
C THR A 97 13.67 6.62 -16.92
N GLU A 98 14.70 6.97 -17.67
CA GLU A 98 16.06 6.53 -17.36
C GLU A 98 16.63 7.39 -16.25
N PHE A 99 17.28 6.77 -15.28
CA PHE A 99 18.01 7.44 -14.21
C PHE A 99 19.29 6.69 -13.91
N GLU A 100 20.24 7.37 -13.31
CA GLU A 100 21.53 6.81 -12.93
C GLU A 100 21.62 6.74 -11.41
N LYS A 101 22.02 5.58 -10.89
CA LYS A 101 22.30 5.39 -9.47
C LYS A 101 23.61 4.66 -9.33
N ASP A 102 24.56 5.27 -8.60
CA ASP A 102 25.92 4.73 -8.39
C ASP A 102 26.68 4.42 -9.69
N GLY A 103 26.45 5.23 -10.76
CA GLY A 103 27.09 5.03 -12.07
C GLY A 103 26.45 3.92 -12.91
N VAL A 104 25.32 3.35 -12.47
CA VAL A 104 24.58 2.32 -13.21
C VAL A 104 23.29 2.91 -13.75
N PRO A 105 23.00 2.77 -15.06
CA PRO A 105 21.74 3.21 -15.61
C PRO A 105 20.61 2.26 -15.21
N TYR A 106 19.52 2.83 -14.74
CA TYR A 106 18.29 2.14 -14.38
C TYR A 106 17.12 2.73 -15.17
N ILE A 107 16.09 1.94 -15.35
CA ILE A 107 14.83 2.36 -15.95
C ILE A 107 13.73 2.14 -14.90
N ARG A 108 12.91 3.16 -14.68
CA ARG A 108 11.76 3.08 -13.77
C ARG A 108 10.50 3.62 -14.47
N PRO A 109 9.30 3.37 -13.92
CA PRO A 109 8.10 4.03 -14.39
C PRO A 109 8.27 5.56 -14.39
N HIS A 110 7.67 6.22 -15.35
CA HIS A 110 7.59 7.69 -15.35
C HIS A 110 6.57 8.12 -14.29
N TYR A 111 6.96 9.00 -13.37
CA TYR A 111 6.06 9.55 -12.40
C TYR A 111 5.51 10.89 -12.86
N GLU A 112 4.21 11.05 -12.73
CA GLU A 112 3.49 12.29 -13.04
C GLU A 112 3.09 13.00 -11.76
N TYR A 113 3.35 14.30 -11.73
CA TYR A 113 3.02 15.18 -10.62
C TYR A 113 2.01 16.21 -11.08
N ALA A 114 0.93 16.36 -10.34
CA ALA A 114 -0.14 17.29 -10.69
C ALA A 114 -0.75 17.92 -9.43
N ILE A 115 -1.47 19.01 -9.64
CA ILE A 115 -2.30 19.62 -8.61
C ILE A 115 -3.76 19.29 -8.94
N HIS A 116 -4.42 18.57 -8.06
CA HIS A 116 -5.77 18.07 -8.20
C HIS A 116 -6.70 18.61 -7.12
N THR A 117 -7.98 18.71 -7.45
CA THR A 117 -9.06 18.83 -6.47
C THR A 117 -9.27 17.50 -5.75
N GLN A 118 -10.04 17.52 -4.67
CA GLN A 118 -10.36 16.30 -3.93
C GLN A 118 -11.12 15.28 -4.80
N ASP A 119 -12.09 15.75 -5.60
CA ASP A 119 -12.87 14.88 -6.48
C ASP A 119 -12.00 14.24 -7.58
N GLU A 120 -11.03 14.98 -8.10
CA GLU A 120 -10.05 14.45 -9.07
C GLU A 120 -9.12 13.41 -8.43
N VAL A 121 -8.68 13.62 -7.19
CA VAL A 121 -7.89 12.63 -6.44
C VAL A 121 -8.67 11.34 -6.24
N GLU A 122 -9.95 11.42 -5.88
CA GLU A 122 -10.80 10.24 -5.66
C GLU A 122 -11.13 9.50 -6.97
N ALA A 123 -11.16 10.20 -8.10
CA ALA A 123 -11.45 9.63 -9.42
C ALA A 123 -10.22 9.08 -10.15
N SER A 124 -9.02 9.38 -9.68
CA SER A 124 -7.76 9.10 -10.38
C SER A 124 -6.90 8.05 -9.64
N ASP A 125 -5.97 7.42 -10.37
CA ASP A 125 -4.99 6.49 -9.79
C ASP A 125 -3.75 7.25 -9.31
N VAL A 126 -3.95 8.14 -8.34
CA VAL A 126 -2.91 9.02 -7.80
C VAL A 126 -2.88 8.97 -6.27
N MET A 127 -1.75 9.33 -5.69
CA MET A 127 -1.60 9.50 -4.25
C MET A 127 -1.39 10.99 -3.92
N PRO A 128 -2.19 11.58 -3.04
CA PRO A 128 -1.97 12.93 -2.54
C PRO A 128 -0.80 12.95 -1.55
N LEU A 129 0.15 13.87 -1.78
CA LEU A 129 1.35 14.05 -0.98
C LEU A 129 1.26 15.22 -0.03
N MET A 130 0.68 16.33 -0.51
CA MET A 130 0.51 17.58 0.23
C MET A 130 -0.86 18.16 -0.04
N HIS A 131 -1.36 18.91 0.92
CA HIS A 131 -2.60 19.67 0.80
C HIS A 131 -2.29 21.16 0.76
N PHE A 132 -2.89 21.87 -0.18
CA PHE A 132 -2.77 23.30 -0.36
C PHE A 132 -4.09 23.97 -0.07
N LEU A 133 -4.04 25.01 0.75
CA LEU A 133 -5.16 25.91 1.00
C LEU A 133 -4.96 27.18 0.16
N VAL A 134 -6.03 27.64 -0.47
CA VAL A 134 -6.04 28.88 -1.25
C VAL A 134 -6.92 29.89 -0.56
N LYS A 135 -6.33 30.98 -0.11
CA LYS A 135 -7.05 32.10 0.48
C LYS A 135 -6.69 33.39 -0.24
N ASP A 136 -7.69 34.08 -0.75
CA ASP A 136 -7.51 35.33 -1.51
C ASP A 136 -6.50 35.20 -2.68
N GLY A 137 -6.48 34.02 -3.33
CA GLY A 137 -5.56 33.69 -4.41
C GLY A 137 -4.12 33.40 -3.98
N VAL A 138 -3.87 33.32 -2.67
CA VAL A 138 -2.57 32.97 -2.11
C VAL A 138 -2.57 31.52 -1.67
N PHE A 139 -1.58 30.76 -2.16
CA PHE A 139 -1.35 29.37 -1.77
C PHE A 139 -0.61 29.28 -0.45
N SER A 140 -1.06 28.39 0.40
CA SER A 140 -0.35 27.98 1.62
C SER A 140 -0.37 26.46 1.75
N ILE A 141 0.69 25.91 2.32
CA ILE A 141 0.75 24.47 2.63
C ILE A 141 -0.03 24.24 3.92
N ASP A 142 -0.93 23.28 3.91
CA ASP A 142 -1.61 22.81 5.12
C ASP A 142 -0.64 21.93 5.94
N SER A 143 -0.13 22.50 7.02
CA SER A 143 0.79 21.80 7.93
C SER A 143 0.14 20.67 8.71
N ASP A 144 -1.18 20.68 8.82
CA ASP A 144 -1.92 19.64 9.54
C ASP A 144 -2.20 18.42 8.68
N TYR A 145 -2.10 18.55 7.35
CA TYR A 145 -2.38 17.47 6.43
C TYR A 145 -1.46 16.26 6.65
N ILE A 146 -2.05 15.08 6.77
CA ILE A 146 -1.34 13.79 6.80
C ILE A 146 -1.59 13.08 5.48
N ALA A 147 -0.52 12.84 4.73
CA ALA A 147 -0.60 12.03 3.52
C ALA A 147 -1.12 10.61 3.87
N PRO A 148 -1.87 9.95 2.98
CA PRO A 148 -2.34 8.60 3.22
C PRO A 148 -1.21 7.66 3.62
N CYS A 149 -1.42 6.88 4.69
CA CYS A 149 -0.47 5.91 5.22
C CYS A 149 -1.16 4.54 5.32
N LEU A 150 -0.45 3.47 4.99
CA LEU A 150 -0.96 2.11 5.23
C LEU A 150 -0.92 1.75 6.71
N LEU A 151 0.13 2.17 7.42
CA LEU A 151 0.27 2.00 8.86
C LEU A 151 0.30 3.36 9.56
N MET A 152 -0.16 3.41 10.80
CA MET A 152 -0.13 4.62 11.63
C MET A 152 1.30 5.11 11.91
N SER A 153 2.30 4.22 11.86
CA SER A 153 3.72 4.59 11.99
C SER A 153 4.25 5.41 10.80
N GLY A 154 3.47 5.59 9.74
CA GLY A 154 3.83 6.41 8.59
C GLY A 154 3.85 7.91 8.87
N ASP A 155 3.16 8.36 9.93
CA ASP A 155 3.20 9.76 10.39
C ASP A 155 3.10 9.82 11.92
N GLU A 156 4.03 10.55 12.55
CA GLU A 156 4.09 10.68 14.01
C GLU A 156 2.86 11.35 14.64
N ARG A 157 2.12 12.13 13.86
CA ARG A 157 0.92 12.84 14.34
C ARG A 157 -0.20 11.90 14.74
N PHE A 158 -0.23 10.67 14.23
CA PHE A 158 -1.19 9.65 14.69
C PHE A 158 -1.06 9.35 16.17
N SER A 159 0.16 9.36 16.73
CA SER A 159 0.35 9.18 18.18
C SER A 159 -0.33 10.27 19.00
N LYS A 160 -0.27 11.52 18.52
CA LYS A 160 -0.92 12.67 19.18
C LYS A 160 -2.44 12.54 19.16
N TYR A 161 -3.01 12.05 18.05
CA TYR A 161 -4.45 11.76 17.99
C TYR A 161 -4.85 10.64 18.95
N VAL A 162 -4.08 9.55 19.02
CA VAL A 162 -4.33 8.47 19.97
C VAL A 162 -4.32 8.99 21.41
N GLU A 163 -3.28 9.75 21.80
CA GLU A 163 -3.18 10.36 23.14
C GLU A 163 -4.35 11.29 23.46
N ARG A 164 -4.75 12.10 22.47
CA ARG A 164 -5.87 13.02 22.61
C ARG A 164 -7.19 12.30 22.80
N PHE A 165 -7.46 11.28 21.98
CA PHE A 165 -8.70 10.48 22.09
C PHE A 165 -8.73 9.65 23.37
N VAL A 166 -7.59 9.15 23.85
CA VAL A 166 -7.48 8.53 25.17
C VAL A 166 -7.90 9.52 26.25
N GLY A 167 -7.38 10.74 26.26
CA GLY A 167 -7.73 11.75 27.24
C GLY A 167 -9.21 12.13 27.22
N GLN A 168 -9.80 12.27 26.04
CA GLN A 168 -11.23 12.56 25.91
C GLN A 168 -12.10 11.37 26.36
N LEU A 169 -11.74 10.16 26.00
CA LEU A 169 -12.47 8.97 26.42
C LEU A 169 -12.34 8.73 27.94
N GLU A 170 -11.20 9.07 28.56
CA GLU A 170 -11.04 9.12 30.01
C GLU A 170 -12.00 10.13 30.63
N THR A 171 -12.12 11.32 30.04
CA THR A 171 -13.06 12.35 30.50
C THR A 171 -14.51 11.85 30.46
N ILE A 172 -14.89 11.21 29.32
CA ILE A 172 -16.24 10.63 29.17
C ILE A 172 -16.48 9.52 30.20
N THR A 173 -15.55 8.57 30.34
CA THR A 173 -15.72 7.41 31.24
C THR A 173 -15.68 7.75 32.72
N SER A 174 -15.03 8.85 33.05
CA SER A 174 -14.99 9.38 34.45
C SER A 174 -16.09 10.40 34.75
N HIS A 175 -16.93 10.73 33.75
CA HIS A 175 -17.95 11.75 33.91
C HIS A 175 -18.99 11.32 34.95
N GLN A 176 -19.33 12.26 35.88
CA GLN A 176 -20.24 11.99 37.02
C GLN A 176 -21.66 11.58 36.57
N ASN A 177 -22.11 12.09 35.43
CA ASN A 177 -23.43 11.81 34.85
C ASN A 177 -23.46 10.55 33.98
N LEU A 178 -22.35 9.85 33.81
CA LEU A 178 -22.29 8.55 33.14
C LEU A 178 -22.53 7.46 34.21
N GLU A 179 -23.72 6.84 34.17
CA GLU A 179 -24.09 5.79 35.09
C GLU A 179 -23.17 4.58 35.04
N ASP A 180 -22.98 3.93 36.20
CA ASP A 180 -22.26 2.68 36.31
C ASP A 180 -23.10 1.52 35.71
N GLY A 181 -22.89 1.23 34.46
CA GLY A 181 -23.65 0.24 33.69
C GLY A 181 -22.83 -0.33 32.51
N ASP A 182 -23.52 -1.00 31.62
CA ASP A 182 -22.88 -1.64 30.44
C ASP A 182 -22.27 -0.60 29.51
N GLY A 183 -22.84 0.60 29.41
CA GLY A 183 -22.29 1.70 28.64
C GLY A 183 -20.91 2.10 29.11
N LYS A 184 -20.76 2.35 30.42
CA LYS A 184 -19.47 2.70 31.03
C LYS A 184 -18.45 1.57 30.87
N ARG A 185 -18.87 0.32 31.08
CA ARG A 185 -17.98 -0.86 30.90
C ARG A 185 -17.51 -1.00 29.45
N SER A 186 -18.40 -0.82 28.49
CA SER A 186 -18.07 -0.85 27.08
C SER A 186 -17.06 0.23 26.71
N LEU A 187 -17.28 1.48 27.16
CA LEU A 187 -16.37 2.59 26.89
C LEU A 187 -15.02 2.41 27.59
N LEU A 188 -14.98 1.87 28.82
CA LEU A 188 -13.73 1.51 29.50
C LEU A 188 -12.97 0.41 28.75
N HIS A 189 -13.66 -0.56 28.15
CA HIS A 189 -13.02 -1.56 27.30
C HIS A 189 -12.32 -0.93 26.10
N TYR A 190 -13.01 -0.04 25.37
CA TYR A 190 -12.39 0.68 24.26
C TYR A 190 -11.26 1.60 24.70
N LEU A 191 -11.39 2.26 25.85
CA LEU A 191 -10.31 3.06 26.43
C LEU A 191 -9.06 2.21 26.69
N PHE A 192 -9.23 1.00 27.23
CA PHE A 192 -8.12 0.06 27.44
C PHE A 192 -7.45 -0.37 26.12
N ILE A 193 -8.26 -0.69 25.11
CA ILE A 193 -7.74 -1.02 23.78
C ILE A 193 -6.97 0.17 23.20
N LEU A 194 -7.54 1.37 23.26
CA LEU A 194 -6.94 2.57 22.70
C LEU A 194 -5.61 2.94 23.41
N LYS A 195 -5.51 2.77 24.74
CA LYS A 195 -4.27 2.96 25.50
C LYS A 195 -3.16 2.00 25.10
N SER A 196 -3.51 0.80 24.66
CA SER A 196 -2.55 -0.21 24.23
C SER A 196 -2.38 -0.26 22.71
N TYR A 197 -2.96 0.69 21.98
CA TYR A 197 -2.99 0.66 20.53
C TYR A 197 -1.61 0.85 19.93
N SER A 198 -1.25 -0.04 19.02
CA SER A 198 0.07 -0.03 18.38
C SER A 198 0.06 0.81 17.10
N LEU A 199 1.04 1.70 16.96
CA LEU A 199 1.26 2.43 15.69
C LEU A 199 1.67 1.52 14.52
N LYS A 200 1.91 0.23 14.77
CA LYS A 200 2.15 -0.77 13.71
C LYS A 200 0.85 -1.27 13.07
N ASN A 201 -0.30 -0.94 13.64
CA ASN A 201 -1.59 -1.30 13.06
C ASN A 201 -1.89 -0.44 11.83
N SER A 202 -2.77 -0.94 10.98
CA SER A 202 -3.19 -0.17 9.81
C SER A 202 -4.03 1.04 10.20
N VAL A 203 -3.97 2.09 9.39
CA VAL A 203 -4.83 3.27 9.58
C VAL A 203 -6.31 2.88 9.48
N GLN A 204 -6.64 1.89 8.64
CA GLN A 204 -8.01 1.41 8.51
C GLN A 204 -8.53 0.71 9.76
N ASP A 205 -7.71 -0.14 10.41
CA ASP A 205 -8.09 -0.79 11.68
C ASP A 205 -8.28 0.25 12.78
N PHE A 206 -7.46 1.30 12.76
CA PHE A 206 -7.62 2.43 13.67
C PHE A 206 -8.95 3.14 13.47
N VAL A 207 -9.27 3.48 12.23
CA VAL A 207 -10.56 4.10 11.88
C VAL A 207 -11.74 3.20 12.26
N ALA A 208 -11.68 1.91 11.95
CA ALA A 208 -12.74 0.96 12.30
C ALA A 208 -12.97 0.92 13.83
N MET A 209 -11.90 0.88 14.62
CA MET A 209 -11.99 0.96 16.07
C MET A 209 -12.62 2.28 16.54
N LEU A 210 -12.23 3.42 15.97
CA LEU A 210 -12.84 4.71 16.31
C LEU A 210 -14.32 4.77 15.94
N GLN A 211 -14.73 4.12 14.85
CA GLN A 211 -16.13 3.98 14.46
C GLN A 211 -16.91 3.14 15.47
N GLU A 212 -16.34 2.05 15.98
CA GLU A 212 -16.94 1.27 17.06
C GLU A 212 -17.12 2.09 18.35
N ILE A 213 -16.11 2.88 18.71
CA ILE A 213 -16.19 3.81 19.87
C ILE A 213 -17.35 4.80 19.67
N ALA A 214 -17.45 5.40 18.49
CA ALA A 214 -18.52 6.35 18.24
C ALA A 214 -19.91 5.69 18.24
N GLN A 215 -20.03 4.45 17.74
CA GLN A 215 -21.28 3.68 17.84
C GLN A 215 -21.67 3.43 19.30
N ALA A 216 -20.69 3.05 20.13
CA ALA A 216 -20.94 2.89 21.57
C ALA A 216 -21.37 4.19 22.24
N ILE A 217 -20.72 5.31 21.93
CA ILE A 217 -21.10 6.63 22.42
C ILE A 217 -22.52 7.04 21.95
N ASN A 218 -22.82 6.81 20.66
CA ASN A 218 -24.17 7.04 20.14
C ASN A 218 -25.21 6.24 20.91
N TYR A 219 -24.96 4.96 21.11
CA TYR A 219 -25.90 4.05 21.74
C TYR A 219 -26.12 4.35 23.22
N TYR A 220 -25.05 4.61 23.97
CA TYR A 220 -25.12 4.72 25.42
C TYR A 220 -25.23 6.17 25.92
N ILE A 221 -24.82 7.16 25.14
CA ILE A 221 -24.77 8.56 25.59
C ILE A 221 -25.67 9.45 24.73
N ILE A 222 -25.47 9.49 23.43
CA ILE A 222 -26.13 10.51 22.59
C ILE A 222 -27.61 10.19 22.42
N THR A 223 -27.93 8.99 21.93
CA THR A 223 -29.32 8.61 21.65
C THR A 223 -30.22 8.65 22.87
N PRO A 224 -29.82 8.13 24.06
CA PRO A 224 -30.66 8.20 25.23
C PRO A 224 -30.96 9.64 25.71
N ASN A 225 -30.02 10.57 25.50
CA ASN A 225 -30.11 11.92 26.03
C ASN A 225 -30.59 12.98 25.03
N THR A 226 -30.56 12.69 23.74
CA THR A 226 -30.93 13.65 22.67
C THR A 226 -32.05 13.15 21.76
N GLU A 227 -32.41 11.88 21.85
CA GLU A 227 -33.33 11.19 20.92
C GLU A 227 -32.87 11.27 19.44
N GLN A 228 -31.62 11.61 19.22
CA GLN A 228 -31.02 11.76 17.91
C GLN A 228 -29.85 10.79 17.76
N TYR A 229 -29.80 10.11 16.62
CA TYR A 229 -28.68 9.27 16.24
C TYR A 229 -27.78 10.06 15.27
N GLN A 230 -26.52 10.22 15.62
CA GLN A 230 -25.55 10.85 14.71
C GLN A 230 -24.99 9.83 13.73
N ILE A 231 -25.24 10.06 12.43
CA ILE A 231 -24.71 9.21 11.37
C ILE A 231 -23.23 9.56 11.19
N MET A 232 -22.39 8.54 11.27
CA MET A 232 -20.97 8.67 10.99
C MET A 232 -20.73 8.67 9.49
N THR A 233 -19.95 9.62 9.01
CA THR A 233 -19.45 9.60 7.65
C THR A 233 -18.22 8.69 7.56
N GLU A 234 -18.06 8.02 6.43
CA GLU A 234 -16.82 7.29 6.16
C GLU A 234 -15.68 8.26 5.90
N PRO A 235 -14.47 8.00 6.43
CA PRO A 235 -13.32 8.82 6.14
C PRO A 235 -12.92 8.72 4.68
N LYS A 236 -12.59 9.83 4.08
CA LYS A 236 -11.94 9.84 2.77
C LYS A 236 -10.46 9.50 2.95
N GLN A 237 -9.95 8.56 2.15
CA GLN A 237 -8.54 8.17 2.24
C GLN A 237 -7.58 9.32 1.90
N SER A 238 -8.03 10.24 1.05
CA SER A 238 -7.29 11.43 0.67
C SER A 238 -7.11 12.44 1.79
N ASP A 239 -8.02 12.46 2.79
CA ASP A 239 -7.98 13.42 3.91
C ASP A 239 -8.50 12.80 5.21
N ILE A 240 -7.69 11.97 5.81
CA ILE A 240 -7.98 11.35 7.11
C ILE A 240 -8.03 12.39 8.24
N VAL A 241 -7.30 13.50 8.11
CA VAL A 241 -7.20 14.52 9.16
C VAL A 241 -8.54 15.19 9.40
N GLN A 242 -9.28 15.49 8.34
CA GLN A 242 -10.61 16.08 8.45
C GLN A 242 -11.55 15.18 9.25
N TRP A 243 -11.48 13.87 9.01
CA TRP A 243 -12.28 12.89 9.73
C TRP A 243 -11.83 12.74 11.19
N LEU A 244 -10.51 12.74 11.47
CA LEU A 244 -9.99 12.70 12.84
C LEU A 244 -10.38 13.96 13.64
N LYS A 245 -10.38 15.14 13.02
CA LYS A 245 -10.88 16.39 13.62
C LYS A 245 -12.38 16.29 13.92
N TRP A 246 -13.15 15.76 12.96
CA TRP A 246 -14.57 15.51 13.19
C TRP A 246 -14.81 14.56 14.38
N PHE A 247 -14.03 13.48 14.48
CA PHE A 247 -14.13 12.54 15.59
C PHE A 247 -13.77 13.17 16.94
N ASP A 248 -12.78 14.05 16.96
CA ASP A 248 -12.40 14.84 18.12
C ASP A 248 -13.55 15.75 18.60
N ASP A 249 -14.18 16.45 17.66
CA ASP A 249 -15.37 17.28 17.94
C ASP A 249 -16.55 16.43 18.41
N TYR A 250 -16.71 15.25 17.85
CA TYR A 250 -17.72 14.29 18.24
C TYR A 250 -17.56 13.83 19.70
N LEU A 251 -16.34 13.47 20.12
CA LEU A 251 -16.05 13.11 21.51
C LEU A 251 -16.31 14.29 22.45
N SER A 252 -15.90 15.49 22.06
CA SER A 252 -16.18 16.72 22.82
C SER A 252 -17.69 16.98 22.93
N GLY A 253 -18.44 16.74 21.86
CA GLY A 253 -19.90 16.82 21.85
C GLY A 253 -20.57 15.83 22.82
N ALA A 254 -20.03 14.63 22.95
CA ALA A 254 -20.52 13.63 23.90
C ALA A 254 -20.37 14.09 25.36
N VAL A 255 -19.27 14.77 25.69
CA VAL A 255 -19.10 15.40 27.01
C VAL A 255 -20.17 16.47 27.26
N VAL A 256 -20.41 17.32 26.25
CA VAL A 256 -21.47 18.37 26.38
C VAL A 256 -22.86 17.76 26.54
N VAL A 257 -23.14 16.61 25.95
CA VAL A 257 -24.39 15.88 26.17
C VAL A 257 -24.48 15.40 27.63
N LEU A 258 -23.41 14.80 28.16
CA LEU A 258 -23.34 14.33 29.53
C LEU A 258 -23.50 15.49 30.55
N ASP A 259 -22.90 16.66 30.27
CA ASP A 259 -23.05 17.85 31.12
C ASP A 259 -24.50 18.33 31.24
N LYS A 260 -25.31 18.10 30.21
CA LYS A 260 -26.71 18.49 30.13
C LYS A 260 -27.66 17.49 30.82
N VAL A 261 -27.18 16.27 31.10
CA VAL A 261 -27.96 15.28 31.81
C VAL A 261 -28.25 15.80 33.21
N VAL A 262 -29.45 16.27 33.43
CA VAL A 262 -29.91 16.58 34.77
C VAL A 262 -30.20 15.25 35.44
N LEU A 263 -29.39 14.87 36.42
CA LEU A 263 -29.71 13.73 37.29
C LEU A 263 -31.04 14.11 38.00
N GLU A 264 -32.14 13.59 37.49
CA GLU A 264 -33.42 13.73 38.16
C GLU A 264 -33.29 13.13 39.56
N ASP A 265 -33.59 13.96 40.56
CA ASP A 265 -33.65 13.54 41.96
C ASP A 265 -34.44 12.23 42.08
N ASN A 266 -33.87 11.28 42.80
CA ASN A 266 -34.31 9.90 43.04
C ASN A 266 -35.81 9.75 43.44
N THR A 267 -36.73 10.12 42.57
CA THR A 267 -38.08 9.54 42.60
C THR A 267 -38.02 8.28 41.79
N ILE A 268 -38.12 7.13 42.47
CA ILE A 268 -38.12 5.80 41.83
C ILE A 268 -39.21 5.80 40.74
N ASP A 269 -38.84 6.07 39.51
CA ASP A 269 -39.73 5.93 38.38
C ASP A 269 -39.82 4.43 38.06
N TYR A 270 -40.89 3.80 38.53
CA TYR A 270 -41.18 2.39 38.28
C TYR A 270 -41.23 2.06 36.78
N ASP A 271 -41.60 3.02 35.94
CA ASP A 271 -41.65 2.84 34.50
C ASP A 271 -40.23 2.87 33.85
N ALA A 272 -39.31 3.66 34.43
CA ALA A 272 -37.91 3.65 34.04
C ALA A 272 -37.23 2.32 34.48
N LEU A 273 -37.51 1.88 35.71
CA LEU A 273 -37.02 0.59 36.23
C LEU A 273 -37.55 -0.59 35.42
N LEU A 274 -38.80 -0.53 34.95
CA LEU A 274 -39.41 -1.56 34.11
C LEU A 274 -38.81 -1.53 32.71
N ARG A 275 -38.50 -0.36 32.14
CA ARG A 275 -37.81 -0.18 30.88
C ARG A 275 -36.35 -0.70 30.95
N GLN A 276 -35.67 -0.38 32.05
CA GLN A 276 -34.32 -0.86 32.31
C GLN A 276 -34.29 -2.38 32.50
N ALA A 277 -35.18 -2.95 33.33
CA ALA A 277 -35.27 -4.40 33.52
C ALA A 277 -35.62 -5.12 32.21
N LYS A 278 -36.50 -4.54 31.38
CA LYS A 278 -36.75 -5.07 30.03
C LYS A 278 -35.53 -4.96 29.14
N ALA A 279 -34.83 -3.85 29.14
CA ALA A 279 -33.61 -3.67 28.31
C ALA A 279 -32.48 -4.63 28.75
N GLU A 280 -32.30 -4.81 30.08
CA GLU A 280 -31.33 -5.79 30.61
C GLU A 280 -31.73 -7.21 30.28
N LEU A 281 -33.01 -7.57 30.40
CA LEU A 281 -33.51 -8.90 29.99
C LEU A 281 -33.36 -9.14 28.48
N TYR A 282 -33.67 -8.12 27.66
CA TYR A 282 -33.46 -8.20 26.22
C TYR A 282 -31.96 -8.27 25.87
N ALA A 283 -31.09 -7.51 26.55
CA ALA A 283 -29.66 -7.56 26.35
C ALA A 283 -29.07 -8.93 26.73
N GLN A 284 -29.46 -9.47 27.90
CA GLN A 284 -29.02 -10.81 28.34
C GLN A 284 -29.54 -11.90 27.39
N LEU A 285 -30.82 -11.84 27.01
CA LEU A 285 -31.40 -12.82 26.06
C LEU A 285 -30.79 -12.70 24.67
N HIS A 286 -30.51 -11.50 24.23
CA HIS A 286 -29.88 -11.22 22.95
C HIS A 286 -28.40 -11.66 22.94
N GLU A 287 -27.67 -11.40 24.04
CA GLU A 287 -26.29 -11.84 24.19
C GLU A 287 -26.17 -13.37 24.30
N GLU A 288 -27.04 -14.04 25.11
CA GLU A 288 -27.06 -15.50 25.15
C GLU A 288 -27.49 -16.12 23.80
N LEU A 289 -28.49 -15.53 23.13
CA LEU A 289 -28.94 -16.02 21.83
C LEU A 289 -27.92 -15.77 20.71
N ILE A 290 -27.28 -14.58 20.71
CA ILE A 290 -26.24 -14.26 19.73
C ILE A 290 -24.99 -15.11 20.00
N VAL A 291 -24.56 -15.28 21.23
CA VAL A 291 -23.39 -16.10 21.56
C VAL A 291 -23.66 -17.57 21.22
N ARG A 292 -24.85 -18.09 21.50
CA ARG A 292 -25.22 -19.47 21.05
C ARG A 292 -25.30 -19.57 19.53
N LEU A 293 -26.05 -18.69 18.88
CA LEU A 293 -26.19 -18.69 17.41
C LEU A 293 -24.83 -18.45 16.72
N LEU A 294 -24.02 -17.52 17.22
CA LEU A 294 -22.67 -17.27 16.66
C LEU A 294 -21.74 -18.49 16.86
N ASN A 295 -21.79 -19.15 18.02
CA ASN A 295 -20.95 -20.32 18.22
C ASN A 295 -21.42 -21.52 17.39
N GLU A 296 -22.74 -21.79 17.35
CA GLU A 296 -23.31 -22.86 16.54
C GLU A 296 -23.11 -22.62 15.03
N THR A 297 -23.42 -21.40 14.56
CA THR A 297 -23.23 -21.04 13.14
C THR A 297 -21.77 -20.90 12.77
N LYS A 298 -20.90 -20.42 13.68
CA LYS A 298 -19.47 -20.31 13.43
C LYS A 298 -18.81 -21.69 13.29
N GLU A 299 -19.17 -22.66 14.14
CA GLU A 299 -18.64 -24.01 14.00
C GLU A 299 -19.12 -24.71 12.73
N GLU A 300 -20.40 -24.58 12.37
CA GLU A 300 -20.94 -25.09 11.12
C GLU A 300 -20.34 -24.39 9.89
N LEU A 301 -20.22 -23.06 9.94
CA LEU A 301 -19.64 -22.28 8.84
C LEU A 301 -18.15 -22.58 8.67
N VAL A 302 -17.41 -22.69 9.76
CA VAL A 302 -15.98 -23.06 9.71
C VAL A 302 -15.81 -24.47 9.16
N LYS A 303 -16.71 -25.41 9.50
CA LYS A 303 -16.70 -26.75 8.96
C LYS A 303 -16.99 -26.76 7.47
N LEU A 304 -18.07 -26.09 7.04
CA LEU A 304 -18.46 -25.96 5.63
C LEU A 304 -17.38 -25.26 4.79
N VAL A 305 -16.86 -24.12 5.28
CA VAL A 305 -15.79 -23.38 4.58
C VAL A 305 -14.50 -24.21 4.51
N ARG A 306 -14.18 -24.99 5.54
CA ARG A 306 -13.00 -25.87 5.53
C ARG A 306 -13.17 -27.00 4.53
N GLU A 307 -14.36 -27.63 4.47
CA GLU A 307 -14.66 -28.69 3.51
C GLU A 307 -14.66 -28.15 2.07
N GLU A 308 -15.24 -26.97 1.84
CA GLU A 308 -15.30 -26.35 0.52
C GLU A 308 -13.91 -25.85 0.06
N LEU A 309 -13.12 -25.29 0.98
CA LEU A 309 -11.73 -24.92 0.71
C LEU A 309 -10.85 -26.14 0.41
N GLN A 310 -11.01 -27.23 1.17
CA GLN A 310 -10.26 -28.45 0.90
C GLN A 310 -10.62 -29.07 -0.44
N ASN A 311 -11.91 -29.10 -0.79
CA ASN A 311 -12.38 -29.63 -2.08
C ASN A 311 -11.90 -28.72 -3.25
N SER A 312 -12.06 -27.42 -3.12
CA SER A 312 -11.60 -26.45 -4.14
C SER A 312 -10.08 -26.48 -4.30
N LEU A 313 -9.32 -26.57 -3.21
CA LEU A 313 -7.87 -26.69 -3.26
C LEU A 313 -7.43 -28.01 -3.91
N ALA A 314 -8.12 -29.13 -3.61
CA ALA A 314 -7.84 -30.42 -4.21
C ALA A 314 -8.12 -30.41 -5.72
N GLU A 315 -9.24 -29.83 -6.16
CA GLU A 315 -9.57 -29.67 -7.58
C GLU A 315 -8.56 -28.77 -8.29
N GLN A 316 -8.20 -27.63 -7.69
CA GLN A 316 -7.20 -26.74 -8.27
C GLN A 316 -5.82 -27.38 -8.35
N MET A 317 -5.40 -28.11 -7.31
CA MET A 317 -4.15 -28.85 -7.33
C MET A 317 -4.16 -29.94 -8.40
N GLN A 318 -5.26 -30.68 -8.54
CA GLN A 318 -5.39 -31.71 -9.57
C GLN A 318 -5.33 -31.09 -10.96
N THR A 319 -6.05 -29.99 -11.20
CA THR A 319 -6.03 -29.24 -12.46
C THR A 319 -4.62 -28.70 -12.76
N LEU A 320 -3.92 -28.20 -11.74
CA LEU A 320 -2.55 -27.69 -11.88
C LEU A 320 -1.57 -28.82 -12.22
N VAL A 321 -1.70 -29.97 -11.53
CA VAL A 321 -0.88 -31.15 -11.81
C VAL A 321 -1.13 -31.68 -13.21
N GLU A 322 -2.37 -31.73 -13.66
CA GLU A 322 -2.73 -32.10 -15.02
C GLU A 322 -2.17 -31.10 -16.04
N HIS A 323 -2.26 -29.82 -15.76
CA HIS A 323 -1.69 -28.78 -16.63
C HIS A 323 -0.16 -28.87 -16.73
N ILE A 324 0.51 -29.07 -15.60
CA ILE A 324 1.97 -29.25 -15.55
C ILE A 324 2.38 -30.52 -16.32
N ASN A 325 1.71 -31.64 -16.08
CA ASN A 325 2.09 -32.89 -16.69
C ASN A 325 1.75 -32.98 -18.19
N ASN A 326 0.60 -32.43 -18.57
CA ASN A 326 0.08 -32.61 -19.94
C ASN A 326 0.46 -31.49 -20.90
N ILE A 327 0.71 -30.29 -20.38
CA ILE A 327 0.97 -29.11 -21.20
C ILE A 327 2.35 -28.53 -20.96
N LEU A 328 2.68 -28.20 -19.71
CA LEU A 328 3.93 -27.50 -19.41
C LEU A 328 5.16 -28.43 -19.54
N ARG A 329 5.08 -29.63 -19.01
CA ARG A 329 6.20 -30.56 -19.05
C ARG A 329 6.59 -30.96 -20.48
N PRO A 330 5.65 -31.41 -21.33
CA PRO A 330 5.99 -31.73 -22.71
C PRO A 330 6.49 -30.52 -23.51
N SER A 331 5.85 -29.36 -23.29
CA SER A 331 6.27 -28.12 -23.96
C SER A 331 7.66 -27.67 -23.54
N LEU A 332 7.99 -27.81 -22.26
CA LEU A 332 9.32 -27.49 -21.74
C LEU A 332 10.39 -28.50 -22.23
N GLU A 333 10.05 -29.77 -22.23
CA GLU A 333 10.93 -30.82 -22.74
C GLU A 333 11.23 -30.64 -24.26
N GLU A 334 10.20 -30.29 -25.03
CA GLU A 334 10.36 -29.99 -26.45
C GLU A 334 11.23 -28.73 -26.68
N HIS A 335 10.98 -27.68 -25.85
CA HIS A 335 11.76 -26.44 -25.91
C HIS A 335 13.23 -26.69 -25.55
N ILE A 336 13.47 -27.41 -24.44
CA ILE A 336 14.85 -27.78 -24.04
C ILE A 336 15.54 -28.61 -25.09
N GLN A 337 14.87 -29.60 -25.68
CA GLN A 337 15.46 -30.41 -26.75
C GLN A 337 15.78 -29.57 -27.96
N LYS A 338 14.91 -28.62 -28.33
CA LYS A 338 15.13 -27.72 -29.46
C LYS A 338 16.32 -26.79 -29.23
N GLU A 339 16.41 -26.19 -28.04
CA GLU A 339 17.53 -25.32 -27.66
C GLU A 339 18.86 -26.09 -27.58
N MET A 340 18.84 -27.28 -26.96
CA MET A 340 20.02 -28.15 -26.89
C MET A 340 20.50 -28.53 -28.31
N LYS A 341 19.57 -28.89 -29.20
CA LYS A 341 19.93 -29.26 -30.59
C LYS A 341 20.49 -28.06 -31.36
N ALA A 342 19.93 -26.87 -31.17
CA ALA A 342 20.44 -25.65 -31.78
C ALA A 342 21.85 -25.31 -31.28
N SER A 343 22.04 -25.36 -29.94
CA SER A 343 23.34 -25.10 -29.30
C SER A 343 24.39 -26.14 -29.69
N MET A 344 24.03 -27.41 -29.77
CA MET A 344 24.95 -28.44 -30.27
C MET A 344 25.38 -28.19 -31.73
N THR A 345 24.42 -27.79 -32.60
CA THR A 345 24.72 -27.50 -34.01
C THR A 345 25.61 -26.28 -34.16
N GLU A 346 25.46 -25.28 -33.28
CA GLU A 346 26.31 -24.08 -33.27
C GLU A 346 27.71 -24.42 -32.75
N MET A 347 27.79 -25.19 -31.66
CA MET A 347 29.07 -25.72 -31.15
C MET A 347 29.80 -26.58 -32.15
N GLU A 348 29.11 -27.46 -32.93
CA GLU A 348 29.71 -28.22 -34.01
C GLU A 348 30.29 -27.32 -35.09
N LYS A 349 29.59 -26.27 -35.49
CA LYS A 349 30.10 -25.30 -36.48
C LYS A 349 31.31 -24.55 -35.95
N ASP A 350 31.28 -24.13 -34.71
CA ASP A 350 32.41 -23.42 -34.08
C ASP A 350 33.62 -24.34 -33.92
N LEU A 351 33.41 -25.60 -33.52
CA LEU A 351 34.45 -26.62 -33.46
C LEU A 351 35.03 -26.91 -34.87
N GLN A 352 34.18 -27.05 -35.88
CA GLN A 352 34.63 -27.20 -37.24
C GLN A 352 35.48 -26.02 -37.71
N LYS A 353 35.03 -24.79 -37.42
CA LYS A 353 35.76 -23.57 -37.76
C LYS A 353 37.12 -23.53 -37.08
N ILE A 354 37.17 -23.78 -35.77
CA ILE A 354 38.43 -23.82 -34.99
C ILE A 354 39.36 -24.92 -35.53
N LEU A 355 38.78 -26.08 -35.88
CA LEU A 355 39.57 -27.20 -36.44
C LEU A 355 40.14 -26.85 -37.81
N TYR A 356 39.36 -26.19 -38.67
CA TYR A 356 39.83 -25.71 -39.98
C TYR A 356 40.91 -24.63 -39.83
N GLU A 357 40.74 -23.69 -38.94
CA GLU A 357 41.75 -22.64 -38.64
C GLU A 357 43.05 -23.26 -38.12
N ARG A 358 42.97 -24.19 -37.17
CA ARG A 358 44.15 -24.90 -36.64
C ARG A 358 44.83 -25.79 -37.72
N LEU A 359 44.05 -26.48 -38.52
CA LEU A 359 44.59 -27.31 -39.60
C LEU A 359 45.25 -26.43 -40.67
N TYR A 360 44.65 -25.29 -40.97
CA TYR A 360 45.23 -24.31 -41.90
C TYR A 360 46.53 -23.71 -41.35
N GLU A 361 46.56 -23.34 -40.10
CA GLU A 361 47.79 -22.85 -39.43
C GLU A 361 48.90 -23.92 -39.46
N MET A 362 48.58 -25.16 -39.09
CA MET A 362 49.56 -26.24 -39.08
C MET A 362 50.06 -26.57 -40.50
N LEU A 363 49.16 -26.59 -41.51
CA LEU A 363 49.54 -26.78 -42.88
C LEU A 363 50.37 -25.63 -43.43
N PHE A 364 50.04 -24.41 -43.10
CA PHE A 364 50.79 -23.23 -43.47
C PHE A 364 52.18 -23.20 -42.81
N GLU A 365 52.26 -23.55 -41.55
CA GLU A 365 53.56 -23.67 -40.83
C GLU A 365 54.42 -24.75 -41.38
N HIS A 366 53.85 -25.93 -41.72
CA HIS A 366 54.59 -27.01 -42.39
C HIS A 366 55.01 -26.67 -43.84
N LEU A 367 54.18 -26.01 -44.61
CA LEU A 367 54.49 -25.54 -45.94
C LEU A 367 55.54 -24.42 -45.90
N PHE A 368 55.40 -23.49 -44.95
CA PHE A 368 56.35 -22.41 -44.78
C PHE A 368 57.73 -22.94 -44.43
N ASN A 369 57.78 -23.86 -43.43
CA ASN A 369 59.04 -24.49 -42.99
C ASN A 369 59.65 -25.39 -44.12
N ALA A 370 58.85 -26.00 -44.98
CA ALA A 370 59.32 -26.83 -46.12
C ALA A 370 59.80 -25.99 -47.32
N LEU A 371 59.32 -24.76 -47.46
CA LEU A 371 59.69 -23.83 -48.52
C LEU A 371 60.73 -22.81 -48.08
N TYR A 372 61.10 -22.80 -46.81
CA TYR A 372 62.14 -21.89 -46.34
C TYR A 372 63.50 -22.39 -46.77
N ILE A 373 63.95 -21.86 -47.86
CA ILE A 373 65.37 -22.01 -48.26
C ILE A 373 66.14 -20.91 -47.53
N PRO A 374 67.06 -21.26 -46.63
CA PRO A 374 67.89 -20.25 -45.98
C PRO A 374 68.72 -19.51 -47.01
N GLU A 375 68.62 -18.21 -47.04
CA GLU A 375 69.53 -17.39 -47.85
C GLU A 375 70.97 -17.72 -47.47
N PRO A 376 71.88 -17.88 -48.48
CA PRO A 376 73.28 -18.13 -48.22
C PRO A 376 73.88 -16.90 -47.46
N GLU A 377 74.56 -17.17 -46.40
CA GLU A 377 75.29 -16.18 -45.63
C GLU A 377 76.21 -15.37 -46.58
N SER A 378 75.91 -14.07 -46.68
CA SER A 378 76.79 -13.14 -47.34
C SER A 378 78.10 -12.99 -46.55
N GLU A 379 79.17 -13.48 -47.09
CA GLU A 379 80.52 -13.25 -46.60
C GLU A 379 80.76 -11.75 -46.36
N LYS A 380 81.05 -11.46 -45.09
CA LYS A 380 81.48 -10.13 -44.72
C LYS A 380 82.87 -9.88 -45.35
N PHE A 381 82.92 -9.05 -46.35
CA PHE A 381 84.11 -8.44 -46.83
C PHE A 381 84.72 -7.55 -45.74
N VAL A 382 85.84 -7.95 -45.23
CA VAL A 382 86.70 -7.12 -44.37
C VAL A 382 87.62 -6.35 -45.31
N PRO A 383 87.53 -5.03 -45.33
CA PRO A 383 88.62 -4.26 -46.00
C PRO A 383 89.81 -4.18 -45.08
N LEU A 384 91.01 -4.69 -45.57
CA LEU A 384 92.30 -4.35 -45.14
C LEU A 384 92.64 -2.93 -45.61
N ILE A 385 92.84 -2.01 -44.75
CA ILE A 385 93.97 -1.08 -44.46
C ILE A 385 93.48 -0.10 -43.39
#